data_e5023616a82971aeddaa33a18a0d66c7
#
_entry.id   e5023616a82971aeddaa33a18a0d66c7
#
_cell.length_a   1.000
_cell.length_b   1.000
_cell.length_c   1.000
_cell.angle_alpha   90.00
_cell.angle_beta   90.00
_cell.angle_gamma   90.00
#
_symmetry.space_group_name_H-M   'P 1'
#
loop_
_entity.id
_entity.type
_entity.pdbx_description
1 polymer ?
#
loop_
_entity_poly.entity_id
_entity_poly.type
_entity_poly.pdbx_seq_one_letter_code
_entity_poly.pdbx_strand_id
1 'polypeptide(L)'
;MKRLFVAVSTTLLLSLAGCSANSAASSPTPALSSAPPASAAPDTASPSASSSAAAPVSQCLSGRYRLIRFVGVGEKGTFGTGEGGDVTVTFDNSLYLLRGAGKDPIKLTLAGQTASLLVNGTISGDYQLQGDRATFTVGESSGNATLRVGKVKESVPMSQVGNVLAPDGEAGLSCANNALLVTLHDVRLELGKI
;
A
#
# COMPACT_ATOMS: atom_id res chain seq x y z
N MET A 1 -44.09 4.98 -11.51
CA MET A 1 -43.36 6.19 -11.08
C MET A 1 -42.13 6.31 -11.96
N LYS A 2 -42.02 7.43 -12.70
CA LYS A 2 -41.19 7.60 -13.91
C LYS A 2 -39.69 7.69 -13.54
N ARG A 3 -38.87 6.86 -14.17
CA ARG A 3 -37.40 6.90 -14.14
C ARG A 3 -36.91 7.97 -15.10
N LEU A 4 -36.21 8.96 -14.60
CA LEU A 4 -35.54 9.95 -15.45
C LEU A 4 -34.07 9.50 -15.60
N PHE A 5 -33.72 9.03 -16.80
CA PHE A 5 -32.35 8.82 -17.23
C PHE A 5 -31.81 10.16 -17.77
N VAL A 6 -30.79 10.70 -17.16
CA VAL A 6 -30.00 11.79 -17.76
C VAL A 6 -28.70 11.18 -18.23
N ALA A 7 -28.59 11.00 -19.53
CA ALA A 7 -27.35 10.66 -20.22
C ALA A 7 -26.58 11.97 -20.47
N VAL A 8 -25.41 12.10 -19.89
CA VAL A 8 -24.44 13.14 -20.27
C VAL A 8 -23.30 12.48 -21.00
N SER A 9 -23.37 12.55 -22.34
CA SER A 9 -22.26 12.21 -23.23
C SER A 9 -21.37 13.45 -23.36
N THR A 10 -20.10 13.33 -22.95
CA THR A 10 -19.08 14.33 -23.28
C THR A 10 -17.89 13.64 -23.92
N THR A 11 -17.91 13.59 -25.24
CA THR A 11 -16.78 13.25 -26.10
C THR A 11 -15.81 14.45 -26.11
N LEU A 12 -14.57 14.25 -25.68
CA LEU A 12 -13.48 15.19 -25.95
C LEU A 12 -12.31 14.43 -26.56
N LEU A 13 -12.23 14.50 -27.90
CA LEU A 13 -11.07 14.13 -28.70
C LEU A 13 -10.03 15.26 -28.62
N LEU A 14 -8.83 14.98 -28.17
CA LEU A 14 -7.66 15.79 -28.47
C LEU A 14 -6.51 14.87 -28.86
N SER A 15 -6.29 14.82 -30.17
CA SER A 15 -5.08 14.37 -30.84
C SER A 15 -4.03 15.46 -30.79
N LEU A 16 -2.81 15.14 -30.35
CA LEU A 16 -1.61 15.92 -30.67
C LEU A 16 -0.45 14.97 -30.91
N ALA A 17 -0.11 14.89 -32.18
CA ALA A 17 1.14 14.35 -32.70
C ALA A 17 2.27 15.39 -32.50
N GLY A 18 3.48 14.91 -32.30
CA GLY A 18 4.68 15.77 -32.28
C GLY A 18 5.93 14.96 -31.93
N CYS A 19 6.55 14.38 -32.92
CA CYS A 19 7.90 14.56 -33.47
C CYS A 19 9.08 14.52 -32.50
N SER A 20 9.84 13.47 -32.65
CA SER A 20 11.28 13.38 -33.06
C SER A 20 12.27 14.42 -32.52
N ALA A 21 13.35 13.92 -31.89
CA ALA A 21 14.73 14.24 -32.26
C ALA A 21 15.71 13.33 -31.52
N ASN A 22 16.26 12.50 -32.22
CA ASN A 22 17.61 12.03 -32.45
C ASN A 22 18.70 12.95 -31.91
N SER A 23 19.62 12.42 -31.08
CA SER A 23 21.02 12.91 -31.08
C SER A 23 21.95 11.82 -30.55
N ALA A 24 22.87 11.53 -31.43
CA ALA A 24 23.91 10.56 -31.40
C ALA A 24 25.05 10.90 -30.44
N ALA A 25 25.69 9.81 -29.99
CA ALA A 25 27.13 9.55 -29.84
C ALA A 25 28.06 10.68 -29.32
N SER A 26 28.79 10.32 -28.27
CA SER A 26 30.24 10.48 -28.21
C SER A 26 30.82 9.69 -27.05
N SER A 27 31.51 8.62 -27.37
CA SER A 27 32.54 8.00 -26.51
C SER A 27 33.81 8.88 -26.56
N PRO A 28 34.59 8.91 -25.49
CA PRO A 28 36.01 8.70 -25.61
C PRO A 28 36.56 7.64 -24.64
N THR A 29 37.35 6.77 -25.20
CA THR A 29 38.24 5.77 -24.60
C THR A 29 39.62 6.45 -24.34
N PRO A 30 40.63 5.76 -23.80
CA PRO A 30 41.02 5.73 -22.38
C PRO A 30 42.40 6.40 -22.16
N ALA A 31 42.72 6.69 -20.94
CA ALA A 31 44.09 6.96 -20.52
C ALA A 31 44.51 5.98 -19.42
N LEU A 32 45.47 5.13 -19.77
CA LEU A 32 46.31 4.40 -18.86
C LEU A 32 47.14 5.40 -18.04
N SER A 33 47.13 5.27 -16.72
CA SER A 33 48.23 5.83 -15.90
C SER A 33 48.46 4.95 -14.69
N SER A 34 49.61 4.40 -14.70
CA SER A 34 50.53 3.83 -13.71
C SER A 34 50.14 3.89 -12.25
N ALA A 35 50.23 2.73 -11.62
CA ALA A 35 50.25 2.49 -10.16
C ALA A 35 51.55 2.98 -9.53
N PRO A 36 51.54 3.37 -8.26
CA PRO A 36 52.61 3.13 -7.33
C PRO A 36 52.17 2.22 -6.12
N PRO A 37 53.09 1.67 -5.35
CA PRO A 37 52.94 0.43 -4.63
C PRO A 37 52.28 0.54 -3.26
N ALA A 38 51.82 -0.61 -2.83
CA ALA A 38 51.30 -1.01 -1.54
C ALA A 38 51.81 -0.24 -0.29
N SER A 39 50.83 0.19 0.48
CA SER A 39 51.02 0.41 1.91
C SER A 39 49.97 -0.40 2.63
N ALA A 40 50.42 -1.39 3.40
CA ALA A 40 49.60 -2.24 4.24
C ALA A 40 48.96 -1.38 5.32
N ALA A 41 47.63 -1.36 5.39
CA ALA A 41 46.88 -0.85 6.52
C ALA A 41 46.19 -2.00 7.25
N PRO A 42 46.06 -1.96 8.58
CA PRO A 42 45.66 -3.10 9.40
C PRO A 42 44.21 -3.46 9.23
N ASP A 43 43.93 -4.76 9.30
CA ASP A 43 42.61 -5.38 9.35
C ASP A 43 41.72 -4.72 10.42
N THR A 44 40.91 -3.79 10.00
CA THR A 44 39.79 -3.35 10.83
C THR A 44 38.66 -4.35 10.58
N ALA A 45 38.45 -5.25 11.52
CA ALA A 45 37.33 -6.15 11.56
C ALA A 45 36.04 -5.35 11.40
N SER A 46 35.43 -5.44 10.22
CA SER A 46 34.10 -4.90 9.95
C SER A 46 33.11 -5.66 10.83
N PRO A 47 32.30 -4.98 11.66
CA PRO A 47 31.27 -5.68 12.41
C PRO A 47 30.32 -6.31 11.40
N SER A 48 30.26 -7.65 11.39
CA SER A 48 29.23 -8.39 10.68
C SER A 48 27.88 -7.89 11.17
N ALA A 49 27.22 -7.08 10.37
CA ALA A 49 25.82 -6.77 10.55
C ALA A 49 25.06 -8.09 10.46
N SER A 50 24.63 -8.63 11.60
CA SER A 50 23.68 -9.74 11.65
C SER A 50 22.42 -9.27 10.93
N SER A 51 22.31 -9.62 9.66
CA SER A 51 21.05 -9.51 8.94
C SER A 51 20.10 -10.49 9.61
N SER A 52 19.20 -9.97 10.44
CA SER A 52 18.08 -10.75 10.97
C SER A 52 17.32 -11.29 9.77
N ALA A 53 17.46 -12.59 9.52
CA ALA A 53 16.76 -13.26 8.42
C ALA A 53 15.26 -13.02 8.62
N ALA A 54 14.62 -12.44 7.61
CA ALA A 54 13.18 -12.23 7.64
C ALA A 54 12.48 -13.58 7.80
N ALA A 55 11.55 -13.67 8.75
CA ALA A 55 10.78 -14.89 8.93
C ALA A 55 9.96 -15.20 7.67
N PRO A 56 9.76 -16.48 7.31
CA PRO A 56 8.90 -16.83 6.18
C PRO A 56 7.49 -16.28 6.39
N VAL A 57 6.91 -15.74 5.32
CA VAL A 57 5.58 -15.07 5.36
C VAL A 57 4.50 -15.97 5.94
N SER A 58 4.55 -17.27 5.67
CA SER A 58 3.60 -18.25 6.23
C SER A 58 3.58 -18.30 7.76
N GLN A 59 4.69 -17.98 8.42
CA GLN A 59 4.75 -17.96 9.89
C GLN A 59 4.24 -16.65 10.48
N CYS A 60 4.36 -15.56 9.76
CA CYS A 60 3.95 -14.25 10.27
C CYS A 60 2.53 -13.85 9.86
N LEU A 61 2.02 -14.36 8.73
CA LEU A 61 0.72 -13.95 8.20
C LEU A 61 -0.44 -14.32 9.15
N SER A 62 -0.36 -15.47 9.81
CA SER A 62 -1.41 -15.87 10.77
C SER A 62 -1.40 -14.98 12.02
N GLY A 63 -2.57 -14.52 12.41
CA GLY A 63 -2.77 -13.77 13.65
C GLY A 63 -3.58 -12.49 13.46
N ARG A 64 -3.54 -11.65 14.50
CA ARG A 64 -4.27 -10.39 14.55
C ARG A 64 -3.31 -9.22 14.46
N TYR A 65 -3.70 -8.25 13.63
CA TYR A 65 -2.91 -7.07 13.33
C TYR A 65 -3.75 -5.81 13.50
N ARG A 66 -3.08 -4.69 13.79
CA ARG A 66 -3.66 -3.36 13.75
C ARG A 66 -3.07 -2.59 12.57
N LEU A 67 -3.89 -1.82 11.89
CA LEU A 67 -3.41 -0.89 10.87
C LEU A 67 -2.54 0.17 11.54
N ILE A 68 -1.26 0.27 11.12
CA ILE A 68 -0.35 1.34 11.51
C ILE A 68 -0.48 2.48 10.51
N ARG A 69 -0.33 2.15 9.23
CA ARG A 69 -0.33 3.13 8.15
C ARG A 69 -0.76 2.49 6.84
N PHE A 70 -1.32 3.28 5.96
CA PHE A 70 -1.43 2.95 4.55
C PHE A 70 -0.93 4.11 3.67
N VAL A 71 -0.49 3.77 2.46
CA VAL A 71 -0.06 4.71 1.43
C VAL A 71 -0.76 4.31 0.14
N GLY A 72 -1.61 5.19 -0.38
CA GLY A 72 -2.22 5.03 -1.69
C GLY A 72 -1.27 5.55 -2.77
N VAL A 73 -1.00 4.73 -3.77
CA VAL A 73 -0.08 5.03 -4.88
C VAL A 73 -0.88 4.97 -6.17
N GLY A 74 -0.87 6.04 -6.95
CA GLY A 74 -1.48 6.07 -8.27
C GLY A 74 -0.41 6.30 -9.35
N GLU A 75 -0.81 6.31 -10.61
CA GLU A 75 0.08 6.55 -11.76
C GLU A 75 0.89 7.85 -11.65
N LYS A 76 0.37 8.85 -10.93
CA LYS A 76 1.02 10.16 -10.71
C LYS A 76 1.72 10.28 -9.35
N GLY A 77 1.95 9.14 -8.66
CA GLY A 77 2.56 9.09 -7.33
C GLY A 77 1.55 8.92 -6.20
N THR A 78 1.94 9.23 -4.97
CA THR A 78 1.10 9.07 -3.78
C THR A 78 -0.12 9.98 -3.82
N PHE A 79 -1.33 9.42 -3.84
CA PHE A 79 -2.57 10.19 -3.80
C PHE A 79 -3.11 10.42 -2.39
N GLY A 80 -2.65 9.62 -1.40
CA GLY A 80 -3.04 9.79 -0.02
C GLY A 80 -2.29 8.87 0.93
N THR A 81 -2.29 9.26 2.18
CA THR A 81 -1.75 8.46 3.29
C THR A 81 -2.75 8.44 4.45
N GLY A 82 -2.68 7.39 5.25
CA GLY A 82 -3.47 7.30 6.48
C GLY A 82 -2.68 6.64 7.59
N GLU A 83 -2.90 7.08 8.83
CA GLU A 83 -2.19 6.59 10.00
C GLU A 83 -3.13 6.38 11.18
N GLY A 84 -2.84 5.36 11.99
CA GLY A 84 -3.56 5.05 13.22
C GLY A 84 -4.97 4.51 12.99
N GLY A 85 -5.88 4.84 13.90
CA GLY A 85 -7.24 4.30 13.93
C GLY A 85 -7.36 3.00 14.72
N ASP A 86 -8.61 2.52 14.83
CA ASP A 86 -8.95 1.27 15.52
C ASP A 86 -9.24 0.11 14.55
N VAL A 87 -8.66 0.17 13.35
CA VAL A 87 -8.82 -0.86 12.33
C VAL A 87 -7.89 -2.03 12.62
N THR A 88 -8.47 -3.22 12.68
CA THR A 88 -7.76 -4.48 12.86
C THR A 88 -7.98 -5.40 11.67
N VAL A 89 -6.97 -6.22 11.35
CA VAL A 89 -7.05 -7.29 10.35
C VAL A 89 -6.65 -8.60 11.02
N THR A 90 -7.48 -9.61 10.89
CA THR A 90 -7.20 -10.97 11.39
C THR A 90 -7.03 -11.88 10.18
N PHE A 91 -5.95 -12.66 10.17
CA PHE A 91 -5.70 -13.71 9.18
C PHE A 91 -5.76 -15.07 9.87
N ASP A 92 -6.64 -15.94 9.41
CA ASP A 92 -6.83 -17.27 9.94
C ASP A 92 -7.34 -18.24 8.86
N ASN A 93 -6.67 -19.41 8.72
CA ASN A 93 -7.11 -20.51 7.84
C ASN A 93 -7.56 -20.09 6.43
N SER A 94 -6.73 -19.28 5.75
CA SER A 94 -7.01 -18.72 4.41
C SER A 94 -8.19 -17.72 4.37
N LEU A 95 -8.68 -17.27 5.52
CA LEU A 95 -9.68 -16.22 5.65
C LEU A 95 -9.03 -14.96 6.21
N TYR A 96 -9.51 -13.79 5.80
CA TYR A 96 -9.17 -12.55 6.48
C TYR A 96 -10.43 -11.78 6.89
N LEU A 97 -10.31 -11.05 8.00
CA LEU A 97 -11.36 -10.18 8.51
C LEU A 97 -10.76 -8.84 8.89
N LEU A 98 -11.12 -7.79 8.15
CA LEU A 98 -10.89 -6.41 8.53
C LEU A 98 -12.06 -5.90 9.35
N ARG A 99 -11.78 -5.24 10.47
CA ARG A 99 -12.80 -4.67 11.38
C ARG A 99 -12.38 -3.30 11.88
N GLY A 100 -13.27 -2.33 11.74
CA GLY A 100 -13.21 -1.04 12.43
C GLY A 100 -14.24 -0.99 13.55
N ALA A 101 -13.85 -0.54 14.74
CA ALA A 101 -14.74 -0.50 15.91
C ALA A 101 -15.47 0.85 16.07
N GLY A 102 -15.21 1.83 15.21
CA GLY A 102 -15.87 3.13 15.20
C GLY A 102 -15.50 4.03 16.38
N LYS A 103 -14.31 3.83 16.97
CA LYS A 103 -13.85 4.59 18.14
C LYS A 103 -12.81 5.65 17.77
N ASP A 104 -11.71 5.19 17.14
CA ASP A 104 -10.59 6.05 16.80
C ASP A 104 -10.48 6.20 15.27
N PRO A 105 -10.49 7.42 14.74
CA PRO A 105 -10.40 7.63 13.31
C PRO A 105 -8.97 7.45 12.80
N ILE A 106 -8.84 6.97 11.57
CA ILE A 106 -7.62 7.05 10.79
C ILE A 106 -7.40 8.51 10.43
N LYS A 107 -6.21 9.04 10.69
CA LYS A 107 -5.80 10.37 10.23
C LYS A 107 -5.35 10.28 8.79
N LEU A 108 -5.95 11.06 7.92
CA LEU A 108 -5.70 11.04 6.47
C LEU A 108 -5.00 12.30 6.00
N THR A 109 -4.17 12.14 4.99
CA THR A 109 -3.70 13.23 4.14
C THR A 109 -4.05 12.89 2.70
N LEU A 110 -4.97 13.63 2.10
CA LEU A 110 -5.48 13.42 0.75
C LEU A 110 -5.17 14.65 -0.09
N ALA A 111 -4.35 14.51 -1.13
CA ALA A 111 -3.93 15.63 -1.98
C ALA A 111 -3.45 16.86 -1.17
N GLY A 112 -2.71 16.62 -0.08
CA GLY A 112 -2.20 17.68 0.81
C GLY A 112 -3.20 18.23 1.83
N GLN A 113 -4.45 17.76 1.84
CA GLN A 113 -5.47 18.17 2.81
C GLN A 113 -5.59 17.15 3.94
N THR A 114 -5.77 17.65 5.16
CA THR A 114 -6.03 16.81 6.34
C THR A 114 -7.48 16.37 6.37
N ALA A 115 -7.68 15.07 6.55
CA ALA A 115 -8.99 14.45 6.71
C ALA A 115 -8.96 13.39 7.81
N SER A 116 -10.10 12.80 8.13
CA SER A 116 -10.18 11.64 9.02
C SER A 116 -11.24 10.65 8.55
N LEU A 117 -10.98 9.35 8.76
CA LEU A 117 -11.88 8.26 8.41
C LEU A 117 -12.18 7.43 9.65
N LEU A 118 -13.39 7.49 10.15
CA LEU A 118 -13.87 6.66 11.25
C LEU A 118 -14.53 5.42 10.67
N VAL A 119 -13.89 4.27 10.82
CA VAL A 119 -14.37 2.99 10.27
C VAL A 119 -15.23 2.28 11.30
N ASN A 120 -16.48 1.97 10.96
CA ASN A 120 -17.42 1.20 11.79
C ASN A 120 -18.08 0.12 10.96
N GLY A 121 -17.44 -1.04 10.89
CA GLY A 121 -17.91 -2.15 10.07
C GLY A 121 -16.86 -3.21 9.86
N THR A 122 -17.17 -4.14 8.97
CA THR A 122 -16.33 -5.30 8.66
C THR A 122 -16.22 -5.52 7.15
N ILE A 123 -15.08 -6.07 6.74
CA ILE A 123 -14.86 -6.65 5.42
C ILE A 123 -14.21 -8.01 5.64
N SER A 124 -14.76 -9.05 5.06
CA SER A 124 -14.20 -10.40 5.10
C SER A 124 -13.91 -10.91 3.69
N GLY A 125 -13.01 -11.86 3.60
CA GLY A 125 -12.66 -12.50 2.34
C GLY A 125 -11.69 -13.65 2.54
N ASP A 126 -11.25 -14.19 1.42
CA ASP A 126 -10.32 -15.31 1.36
C ASP A 126 -8.94 -14.86 0.89
N TYR A 127 -7.90 -15.63 1.19
CA TYR A 127 -6.59 -15.46 0.59
C TYR A 127 -5.93 -16.80 0.29
N GLN A 128 -5.12 -16.82 -0.76
CA GLN A 128 -4.28 -17.94 -1.14
C GLN A 128 -2.81 -17.51 -1.12
N LEU A 129 -1.99 -18.14 -0.29
CA LEU A 129 -0.58 -17.82 -0.12
C LEU A 129 0.30 -18.65 -1.06
N GLN A 130 1.21 -17.99 -1.79
CA GLN A 130 2.23 -18.61 -2.63
C GLN A 130 3.59 -17.94 -2.37
N GLY A 131 4.38 -18.52 -1.48
CA GLY A 131 5.67 -17.94 -1.09
C GLY A 131 5.51 -16.62 -0.34
N ASP A 132 5.99 -15.55 -0.94
CA ASP A 132 5.88 -14.18 -0.45
C ASP A 132 4.75 -13.37 -1.10
N ARG A 133 3.88 -14.02 -1.86
CA ARG A 133 2.71 -13.42 -2.51
C ARG A 133 1.43 -14.05 -2.00
N ALA A 134 0.37 -13.28 -1.99
CA ALA A 134 -0.96 -13.79 -1.75
C ALA A 134 -1.94 -13.20 -2.76
N THR A 135 -2.92 -14.01 -3.15
CA THR A 135 -4.10 -13.53 -3.89
C THR A 135 -5.24 -13.41 -2.91
N PHE A 136 -5.78 -12.20 -2.79
CA PHE A 136 -6.90 -11.88 -1.92
C PHE A 136 -8.18 -11.75 -2.73
N THR A 137 -9.28 -12.17 -2.14
CA THR A 137 -10.63 -12.00 -2.73
C THR A 137 -11.55 -11.42 -1.67
N VAL A 138 -12.09 -10.25 -1.93
CA VAL A 138 -13.10 -9.64 -1.06
C VAL A 138 -14.41 -10.41 -1.19
N GLY A 139 -14.95 -10.87 -0.07
CA GLY A 139 -16.24 -11.53 0.04
C GLY A 139 -17.33 -10.54 0.48
N GLU A 140 -17.59 -10.49 1.79
CA GLU A 140 -18.67 -9.70 2.35
C GLU A 140 -18.16 -8.41 2.99
N SER A 141 -18.97 -7.35 2.88
CA SER A 141 -18.73 -6.10 3.60
C SER A 141 -20.01 -5.63 4.29
N SER A 142 -19.90 -5.11 5.50
CA SER A 142 -21.03 -4.59 6.27
C SER A 142 -20.64 -3.38 7.11
N GLY A 143 -21.62 -2.49 7.35
CA GLY A 143 -21.40 -1.24 8.06
C GLY A 143 -20.99 -0.08 7.15
N ASN A 144 -20.44 0.96 7.73
CA ASN A 144 -20.03 2.17 7.03
C ASN A 144 -18.81 2.82 7.71
N ALA A 145 -18.21 3.76 6.99
CA ALA A 145 -17.23 4.66 7.56
C ALA A 145 -17.73 6.10 7.45
N THR A 146 -17.19 6.97 8.29
CA THR A 146 -17.44 8.40 8.21
C THR A 146 -16.16 9.12 7.80
N LEU A 147 -16.15 9.66 6.60
CA LEU A 147 -15.10 10.55 6.11
C LEU A 147 -15.41 11.98 6.56
N ARG A 148 -14.41 12.67 7.12
CA ARG A 148 -14.49 14.09 7.48
C ARG A 148 -13.35 14.85 6.82
N VAL A 149 -13.69 15.87 6.05
CA VAL A 149 -12.74 16.82 5.44
C VAL A 149 -13.16 18.22 5.85
N GLY A 150 -12.39 18.85 6.72
CA GLY A 150 -12.78 20.14 7.30
C GLY A 150 -14.13 20.06 8.05
N LYS A 151 -15.13 20.80 7.57
CA LYS A 151 -16.49 20.80 8.11
C LYS A 151 -17.44 19.79 7.44
N VAL A 152 -17.02 19.22 6.32
CA VAL A 152 -17.82 18.23 5.56
C VAL A 152 -17.71 16.87 6.22
N LYS A 153 -18.85 16.20 6.37
CA LYS A 153 -18.96 14.84 6.90
C LYS A 153 -19.78 14.01 5.93
N GLU A 154 -19.22 12.90 5.48
CA GLU A 154 -19.84 11.99 4.52
C GLU A 154 -19.83 10.57 5.06
N SER A 155 -20.92 9.83 4.85
CA SER A 155 -20.99 8.39 5.15
C SER A 155 -20.61 7.60 3.91
N VAL A 156 -19.61 6.75 4.05
CA VAL A 156 -19.05 5.91 2.98
C VAL A 156 -19.34 4.45 3.30
N PRO A 157 -19.97 3.67 2.41
CA PRO A 157 -20.22 2.25 2.64
C PRO A 157 -18.90 1.47 2.71
N MET A 158 -18.88 0.39 3.52
CA MET A 158 -17.66 -0.43 3.71
C MET A 158 -17.14 -1.05 2.41
N SER A 159 -18.00 -1.30 1.43
CA SER A 159 -17.57 -1.76 0.08
C SER A 159 -16.64 -0.78 -0.64
N GLN A 160 -16.85 0.52 -0.46
CA GLN A 160 -15.95 1.55 -1.01
C GLN A 160 -14.67 1.72 -0.18
N VAL A 161 -14.78 1.59 1.15
CA VAL A 161 -13.62 1.58 2.06
C VAL A 161 -12.70 0.40 1.74
N GLY A 162 -13.29 -0.73 1.36
CA GLY A 162 -12.58 -1.94 0.95
C GLY A 162 -11.56 -1.70 -0.16
N ASN A 163 -11.88 -0.88 -1.14
CA ASN A 163 -10.97 -0.58 -2.25
C ASN A 163 -9.63 0.06 -1.82
N VAL A 164 -9.57 0.57 -0.58
CA VAL A 164 -8.35 1.22 -0.05
C VAL A 164 -7.76 0.45 1.12
N LEU A 165 -8.58 -0.10 2.00
CA LEU A 165 -8.13 -0.70 3.27
C LEU A 165 -8.14 -2.23 3.28
N ALA A 166 -8.95 -2.88 2.44
CA ALA A 166 -8.95 -4.33 2.33
C ALA A 166 -8.09 -4.77 1.15
N PRO A 167 -7.22 -5.76 1.32
CA PRO A 167 -6.52 -6.32 0.19
C PRO A 167 -7.52 -7.00 -0.76
N ASP A 168 -7.39 -6.71 -2.05
CA ASP A 168 -8.11 -7.38 -3.15
C ASP A 168 -7.17 -7.56 -4.33
N GLY A 169 -7.14 -8.75 -4.91
CA GLY A 169 -6.20 -9.13 -5.95
C GLY A 169 -4.84 -9.61 -5.44
N GLU A 170 -3.82 -9.56 -6.29
CA GLU A 170 -2.48 -10.03 -5.99
C GLU A 170 -1.70 -9.01 -5.15
N ALA A 171 -1.10 -9.46 -4.06
CA ALA A 171 -0.29 -8.65 -3.17
C ALA A 171 1.06 -9.32 -2.86
N GLY A 172 2.11 -8.52 -2.81
CA GLY A 172 3.39 -8.89 -2.20
C GLY A 172 3.31 -8.75 -0.68
N LEU A 173 3.86 -9.72 0.03
CA LEU A 173 3.87 -9.75 1.49
C LEU A 173 5.32 -9.75 2.00
N SER A 174 5.58 -9.02 3.06
CA SER A 174 6.83 -9.12 3.80
C SER A 174 6.62 -8.92 5.30
N CYS A 175 7.45 -9.60 6.09
CA CYS A 175 7.35 -9.58 7.54
C CYS A 175 8.67 -9.17 8.16
N ALA A 176 8.65 -8.16 9.00
CA ALA A 176 9.80 -7.71 9.76
C ALA A 176 9.34 -7.08 11.09
N ASN A 177 10.06 -7.34 12.18
CA ASN A 177 9.86 -6.65 13.46
C ASN A 177 8.40 -6.63 13.97
N ASN A 178 7.69 -7.76 13.89
CA ASN A 178 6.26 -7.86 14.24
C ASN A 178 5.32 -7.03 13.35
N ALA A 179 5.78 -6.55 12.21
CA ALA A 179 4.96 -5.88 11.23
C ALA A 179 4.79 -6.75 9.98
N LEU A 180 3.60 -6.72 9.42
CA LEU A 180 3.24 -7.27 8.11
C LEU A 180 3.05 -6.11 7.14
N LEU A 181 3.82 -6.12 6.07
CA LEU A 181 3.66 -5.20 4.95
C LEU A 181 2.91 -5.93 3.83
N VAL A 182 1.78 -5.37 3.41
CA VAL A 182 0.98 -5.83 2.28
C VAL A 182 1.11 -4.80 1.17
N THR A 183 1.66 -5.19 0.03
CA THR A 183 1.88 -4.31 -1.12
C THR A 183 1.00 -4.75 -2.27
N LEU A 184 -0.05 -3.98 -2.54
CA LEU A 184 -0.92 -4.11 -3.72
C LEU A 184 -0.45 -3.16 -4.83
N HIS A 185 -1.10 -3.22 -6.00
CA HIS A 185 -0.77 -2.32 -7.11
C HIS A 185 -0.87 -0.83 -6.71
N ASP A 186 -1.97 -0.46 -6.06
CA ASP A 186 -2.30 0.94 -5.76
C ASP A 186 -2.19 1.31 -4.28
N VAL A 187 -1.93 0.34 -3.39
CA VAL A 187 -1.93 0.56 -1.94
C VAL A 187 -0.86 -0.26 -1.26
N ARG A 188 -0.18 0.35 -0.31
CA ARG A 188 0.70 -0.32 0.64
C ARG A 188 0.11 -0.20 2.04
N LEU A 189 -0.10 -1.33 2.71
CA LEU A 189 -0.59 -1.41 4.09
C LEU A 189 0.53 -1.86 5.01
N GLU A 190 0.71 -1.17 6.12
CA GLU A 190 1.60 -1.54 7.21
C GLU A 190 0.76 -1.92 8.42
N LEU A 191 0.89 -3.17 8.84
CA LEU A 191 0.07 -3.79 9.88
C LEU A 191 0.98 -4.26 11.02
N GLY A 192 0.74 -3.79 12.24
CA GLY A 192 1.46 -4.21 13.44
C GLY A 192 0.76 -5.37 14.15
N LYS A 193 1.49 -6.41 14.51
CA LYS A 193 0.94 -7.58 15.23
C LYS A 193 0.52 -7.18 16.63
N ILE A 194 -0.64 -7.68 17.10
CA ILE A 194 -1.20 -7.40 18.43
C ILE A 194 -1.62 -8.69 19.16
#